data_159a76589a88f9da95d66dcc72815d70
#
_entry.id   159a76589a88f9da95d66dcc72815d70
#
_cell.length_a   1.000
_cell.length_b   1.000
_cell.length_c   1.000
_cell.angle_alpha   90.00
_cell.angle_beta   90.00
_cell.angle_gamma   90.00
#
_symmetry.space_group_name_H-M   'P 1'
#
loop_
_entity.id
_entity.type
_entity.pdbx_description
1 polymer ?
#
loop_
_entity_poly.entity_id
_entity_poly.type
_entity_poly.pdbx_seq_one_letter_code
_entity_poly.pdbx_strand_id
1 'polypeptide(L)'
;MLQADFKGMKWLYLSLILLLNHNIYGQKLVQATSATLKDESGYRLRPGDKISVNVVNEPDCNIRQTIPNDGLVRLPYIGEFMAANFSTKKLESLIKQEYILKGIFLRPVVNVSITEYSKRFVYLSGSVNKRGPFALPPEVEAMNIVELISMSGGFTDIARKNKVYVTRTFYEPNGKQEQKTFEVDVESLARGSINNRNDKFWIYPEDQINVPERLF
;
A
#
# COMPACT_ATOMS: atom_id res chain seq x y z
N MET A 1 5.11 -58.94 -52.44
CA MET A 1 6.39 -58.26 -52.33
C MET A 1 6.14 -56.80 -52.27
N LEU A 2 6.13 -56.27 -51.06
CA LEU A 2 6.26 -54.83 -50.67
C LEU A 2 6.15 -54.73 -49.16
N GLN A 3 7.28 -54.91 -48.45
CA GLN A 3 7.44 -54.52 -47.10
C GLN A 3 7.81 -53.04 -47.10
N ALA A 4 6.90 -52.19 -46.75
CA ALA A 4 7.13 -50.75 -46.58
C ALA A 4 7.66 -50.47 -45.16
N ASP A 5 8.79 -49.78 -45.14
CA ASP A 5 9.57 -49.42 -43.95
C ASP A 5 8.77 -48.69 -42.86
N PHE A 6 8.50 -49.38 -41.77
CA PHE A 6 7.84 -48.84 -40.55
C PHE A 6 8.80 -48.10 -39.63
N LYS A 7 10.09 -47.99 -39.97
CA LYS A 7 11.08 -47.32 -39.12
C LYS A 7 11.14 -45.80 -39.24
N GLY A 8 10.81 -45.27 -40.42
CA GLY A 8 10.86 -43.81 -40.66
C GLY A 8 9.72 -43.01 -40.02
N MET A 9 8.56 -43.64 -39.82
CA MET A 9 7.37 -42.96 -39.35
C MET A 9 7.36 -42.73 -37.82
N LYS A 10 8.11 -43.53 -37.05
CA LYS A 10 8.25 -43.34 -35.58
C LYS A 10 9.10 -42.12 -35.24
N TRP A 11 10.08 -41.75 -36.02
CA TRP A 11 10.92 -40.58 -35.80
C TRP A 11 10.21 -39.26 -36.12
N LEU A 12 9.31 -39.26 -37.10
CA LEU A 12 8.48 -38.12 -37.45
C LEU A 12 7.44 -37.79 -36.32
N TYR A 13 6.87 -38.81 -35.69
CA TYR A 13 5.96 -38.61 -34.57
C TYR A 13 6.67 -38.14 -33.30
N LEU A 14 7.90 -38.59 -33.03
CA LEU A 14 8.68 -38.12 -31.88
C LEU A 14 9.11 -36.64 -32.04
N SER A 15 9.47 -36.20 -33.25
CA SER A 15 9.84 -34.80 -33.49
C SER A 15 8.64 -33.87 -33.42
N LEU A 16 7.44 -34.31 -33.82
CA LEU A 16 6.22 -33.55 -33.76
C LEU A 16 5.74 -33.38 -32.33
N ILE A 17 5.91 -34.40 -31.46
CA ILE A 17 5.58 -34.30 -30.01
C ILE A 17 6.54 -33.38 -29.26
N LEU A 18 7.82 -33.31 -29.65
CA LEU A 18 8.79 -32.37 -29.04
C LEU A 18 8.51 -30.90 -29.40
N LEU A 19 8.01 -30.65 -30.63
CA LEU A 19 7.66 -29.28 -31.06
C LEU A 19 6.36 -28.77 -30.43
N LEU A 20 5.42 -29.66 -30.06
CA LEU A 20 4.18 -29.30 -29.41
C LEU A 20 4.38 -28.97 -27.91
N ASN A 21 5.41 -29.52 -27.24
CA ASN A 21 5.68 -29.24 -25.85
C ASN A 21 6.41 -27.91 -25.61
N HIS A 22 7.04 -27.30 -26.61
CA HIS A 22 7.72 -25.99 -26.43
C HIS A 22 6.77 -24.79 -26.40
N ASN A 23 5.53 -24.94 -26.89
CA ASN A 23 4.55 -23.85 -26.85
C ASN A 23 3.71 -23.77 -25.58
N ILE A 24 3.72 -24.78 -24.69
CA ILE A 24 2.90 -24.82 -23.51
C ILE A 24 3.58 -24.07 -22.33
N TYR A 25 4.92 -24.00 -22.32
CA TYR A 25 5.65 -23.30 -21.26
C TYR A 25 5.72 -21.77 -21.44
N GLY A 26 5.58 -21.26 -22.67
CA GLY A 26 5.60 -19.81 -22.95
C GLY A 26 4.30 -19.09 -22.57
N GLN A 27 3.15 -19.76 -22.64
CA GLN A 27 1.86 -19.13 -22.33
C GLN A 27 1.52 -19.08 -20.85
N LYS A 28 2.12 -19.94 -20.03
CA LYS A 28 1.87 -19.93 -18.56
C LYS A 28 2.60 -18.83 -17.82
N LEU A 29 3.70 -18.31 -18.37
CA LEU A 29 4.48 -17.22 -17.76
C LEU A 29 3.88 -15.83 -18.05
N VAL A 30 3.16 -15.64 -19.14
CA VAL A 30 2.54 -14.35 -19.48
C VAL A 30 1.23 -14.12 -18.72
N GLN A 31 0.50 -15.19 -18.36
CA GLN A 31 -0.74 -15.06 -17.59
C GLN A 31 -0.54 -14.84 -16.09
N ALA A 32 0.62 -15.22 -15.53
CA ALA A 32 0.92 -14.97 -14.13
C ALA A 32 1.31 -13.52 -13.83
N THR A 33 1.78 -12.77 -14.85
CA THR A 33 2.24 -11.38 -14.68
C THR A 33 1.10 -10.37 -14.79
N SER A 34 -0.01 -10.71 -15.46
CA SER A 34 -1.15 -9.79 -15.61
C SER A 34 -2.19 -9.88 -14.51
N ALA A 35 -2.11 -10.89 -13.61
CA ALA A 35 -3.01 -11.01 -12.47
C ALA A 35 -2.57 -10.20 -11.25
N THR A 36 -1.32 -9.70 -11.21
CA THR A 36 -0.74 -8.99 -10.06
C THR A 36 -0.79 -7.47 -10.20
N LEU A 37 -1.28 -6.93 -11.33
CA LEU A 37 -1.32 -5.48 -11.59
C LEU A 37 -2.73 -4.87 -11.44
N LYS A 38 -3.60 -5.46 -10.63
CA LYS A 38 -5.02 -5.06 -10.56
C LYS A 38 -5.44 -4.32 -9.29
N ASP A 39 -4.52 -3.73 -8.56
CA ASP A 39 -4.87 -2.78 -7.49
C ASP A 39 -3.98 -1.53 -7.62
N GLU A 40 -4.34 -0.65 -8.56
CA GLU A 40 -3.57 0.55 -8.91
C GLU A 40 -3.66 1.67 -7.87
N SER A 41 -4.52 1.55 -6.86
CA SER A 41 -4.51 2.44 -5.70
C SER A 41 -4.06 1.67 -4.47
N GLY A 42 -2.78 1.66 -4.18
CA GLY A 42 -2.22 1.06 -2.95
C GLY A 42 -2.75 1.67 -1.66
N TYR A 43 -3.65 2.66 -1.73
CA TYR A 43 -4.24 3.29 -0.57
C TYR A 43 -5.33 2.42 0.05
N ARG A 44 -5.21 2.21 1.37
CA ARG A 44 -6.23 1.57 2.19
C ARG A 44 -6.88 2.60 3.10
N LEU A 45 -8.20 2.60 3.11
CA LEU A 45 -9.01 3.45 3.96
C LEU A 45 -8.60 3.30 5.43
N ARG A 46 -8.56 4.41 6.15
CA ARG A 46 -8.13 4.46 7.55
C ARG A 46 -9.14 5.23 8.40
N PRO A 47 -9.14 5.01 9.71
CA PRO A 47 -9.83 5.89 10.64
C PRO A 47 -9.42 7.35 10.42
N GLY A 48 -10.41 8.25 10.45
CA GLY A 48 -10.24 9.67 10.17
C GLY A 48 -10.41 10.07 8.70
N ASP A 49 -10.37 9.14 7.73
CA ASP A 49 -10.73 9.43 6.35
C ASP A 49 -12.22 9.73 6.23
N LYS A 50 -12.55 10.72 5.41
CA LYS A 50 -13.95 11.02 5.08
C LYS A 50 -14.28 10.41 3.72
N ILE A 51 -15.28 9.57 3.70
CA ILE A 51 -15.71 8.88 2.48
C ILE A 51 -17.13 9.28 2.09
N SER A 52 -17.40 9.19 0.80
CA SER A 52 -18.73 9.24 0.23
C SER A 52 -19.05 7.90 -0.43
N VAL A 53 -20.13 7.28 -0.04
CA VAL A 53 -20.69 6.08 -0.68
C VAL A 53 -21.94 6.51 -1.42
N ASN A 54 -22.02 6.16 -2.69
CA ASN A 54 -23.13 6.49 -3.57
C ASN A 54 -23.65 5.23 -4.25
N VAL A 55 -24.94 4.98 -4.14
CA VAL A 55 -25.60 3.89 -4.85
C VAL A 55 -26.41 4.52 -5.99
N VAL A 56 -26.06 4.15 -7.21
CA VAL A 56 -26.64 4.76 -8.42
C VAL A 56 -28.17 4.49 -8.46
N ASN A 57 -28.93 5.56 -8.69
CA ASN A 57 -30.40 5.60 -8.70
C ASN A 57 -31.06 5.37 -7.32
N GLU A 58 -30.29 5.32 -6.23
CA GLU A 58 -30.81 5.12 -4.87
C GLU A 58 -30.29 6.23 -3.94
N PRO A 59 -30.84 7.46 -4.01
CA PRO A 59 -30.35 8.61 -3.26
C PRO A 59 -30.42 8.41 -1.74
N ASP A 60 -31.36 7.61 -1.25
CA ASP A 60 -31.52 7.31 0.19
C ASP A 60 -30.41 6.43 0.74
N CYS A 61 -29.62 5.80 -0.14
CA CYS A 61 -28.45 5.01 0.23
C CYS A 61 -27.14 5.81 0.19
N ASN A 62 -27.19 7.08 -0.25
CA ASN A 62 -26.01 7.90 -0.33
C ASN A 62 -25.62 8.41 1.06
N ILE A 63 -24.35 8.20 1.42
CA ILE A 63 -23.79 8.68 2.68
C ILE A 63 -22.51 9.44 2.47
N ARG A 64 -22.24 10.36 3.39
CA ARG A 64 -20.93 10.98 3.57
C ARG A 64 -20.59 10.98 5.05
N GLN A 65 -19.54 10.28 5.43
CA GLN A 65 -19.14 10.18 6.83
C GLN A 65 -17.64 10.02 6.99
N THR A 66 -17.13 10.36 8.16
CA THR A 66 -15.76 10.05 8.57
C THR A 66 -15.71 8.64 9.12
N ILE A 67 -14.70 7.87 8.73
CA ILE A 67 -14.45 6.53 9.27
C ILE A 67 -14.01 6.69 10.74
N PRO A 68 -14.77 6.15 11.72
CA PRO A 68 -14.39 6.23 13.13
C PRO A 68 -13.17 5.33 13.45
N ASN A 69 -12.67 5.40 14.70
CA ASN A 69 -11.50 4.64 15.14
C ASN A 69 -11.68 3.12 15.09
N ASP A 70 -12.91 2.63 15.21
CA ASP A 70 -13.25 1.22 15.07
C ASP A 70 -13.26 0.74 13.62
N GLY A 71 -13.16 1.67 12.66
CA GLY A 71 -13.15 1.39 11.22
C GLY A 71 -14.51 1.08 10.62
N LEU A 72 -15.60 1.17 11.41
CA LEU A 72 -16.95 0.82 10.99
C LEU A 72 -17.69 2.05 10.45
N VAL A 73 -18.31 1.90 9.30
CA VAL A 73 -19.22 2.90 8.70
C VAL A 73 -20.65 2.38 8.74
N ARG A 74 -21.61 3.29 8.93
CA ARG A 74 -23.02 2.89 8.93
C ARG A 74 -23.64 3.15 7.57
N LEU A 75 -24.13 2.07 6.96
CA LEU A 75 -24.76 2.10 5.64
C LEU A 75 -26.26 1.85 5.78
N PRO A 76 -27.10 2.57 5.03
CA PRO A 76 -28.54 2.34 5.02
C PRO A 76 -28.87 0.89 4.68
N TYR A 77 -29.86 0.33 5.35
CA TYR A 77 -30.40 -1.03 5.19
C TYR A 77 -29.44 -2.18 5.56
N ILE A 78 -28.12 -1.99 5.51
CA ILE A 78 -27.15 -3.04 5.84
C ILE A 78 -26.47 -2.84 7.19
N GLY A 79 -26.60 -1.63 7.78
CA GLY A 79 -26.08 -1.35 9.13
C GLY A 79 -24.59 -1.04 9.18
N GLU A 80 -23.91 -1.50 10.22
CA GLU A 80 -22.48 -1.28 10.41
C GLU A 80 -21.65 -2.17 9.49
N PHE A 81 -20.65 -1.57 8.85
CA PHE A 81 -19.84 -2.22 7.82
C PHE A 81 -18.36 -1.81 7.95
N MET A 82 -17.45 -2.78 7.93
CA MET A 82 -16.04 -2.52 8.01
C MET A 82 -15.55 -1.81 6.75
N ALA A 83 -15.04 -0.60 6.90
CA ALA A 83 -14.45 0.20 5.82
C ALA A 83 -12.92 0.30 5.92
N ALA A 84 -12.38 0.35 7.13
CA ALA A 84 -10.93 0.47 7.33
C ALA A 84 -10.17 -0.75 6.76
N ASN A 85 -8.94 -0.50 6.29
CA ASN A 85 -8.03 -1.47 5.68
C ASN A 85 -8.44 -2.03 4.30
N PHE A 86 -9.56 -1.60 3.74
CA PHE A 86 -9.93 -1.92 2.36
C PHE A 86 -9.59 -0.78 1.41
N SER A 87 -9.29 -1.12 0.14
CA SER A 87 -9.30 -0.13 -0.92
C SER A 87 -10.74 0.28 -1.26
N THR A 88 -10.93 1.45 -1.85
CA THR A 88 -12.26 1.92 -2.27
C THR A 88 -12.95 0.90 -3.19
N LYS A 89 -12.23 0.35 -4.17
CA LYS A 89 -12.75 -0.69 -5.09
C LYS A 89 -13.15 -1.97 -4.37
N LYS A 90 -12.38 -2.39 -3.36
CA LYS A 90 -12.72 -3.57 -2.56
C LYS A 90 -13.96 -3.31 -1.73
N LEU A 91 -14.06 -2.13 -1.13
CA LEU A 91 -15.22 -1.71 -0.34
C LEU A 91 -16.48 -1.64 -1.20
N GLU A 92 -16.43 -1.07 -2.41
CA GLU A 92 -17.53 -1.09 -3.38
C GLU A 92 -18.06 -2.50 -3.64
N SER A 93 -17.13 -3.43 -3.91
CA SER A 93 -17.49 -4.82 -4.18
C SER A 93 -18.16 -5.50 -2.99
N LEU A 94 -17.64 -5.25 -1.78
CA LEU A 94 -18.20 -5.83 -0.56
C LEU A 94 -19.58 -5.26 -0.23
N ILE A 95 -19.77 -3.95 -0.33
CA ILE A 95 -21.07 -3.30 -0.11
C ILE A 95 -22.10 -3.80 -1.14
N LYS A 96 -21.70 -3.90 -2.42
CA LYS A 96 -22.55 -4.47 -3.47
C LYS A 96 -23.00 -5.88 -3.13
N GLN A 97 -22.09 -6.75 -2.72
CA GLN A 97 -22.41 -8.12 -2.33
C GLN A 97 -23.38 -8.16 -1.16
N GLU A 98 -23.19 -7.34 -0.13
CA GLU A 98 -24.06 -7.30 1.04
C GLU A 98 -25.48 -6.85 0.70
N TYR A 99 -25.65 -5.84 -0.15
CA TYR A 99 -26.97 -5.43 -0.63
C TYR A 99 -27.70 -6.54 -1.39
N ILE A 100 -26.97 -7.32 -2.20
CA ILE A 100 -27.54 -8.47 -2.94
C ILE A 100 -27.89 -9.60 -1.98
N LEU A 101 -27.01 -9.95 -1.04
CA LEU A 101 -27.23 -11.04 -0.07
C LEU A 101 -28.43 -10.79 0.83
N LYS A 102 -28.65 -9.53 1.23
CA LYS A 102 -29.81 -9.12 2.03
C LYS A 102 -31.09 -8.93 1.20
N GLY A 103 -31.02 -9.15 -0.11
CA GLY A 103 -32.18 -9.02 -1.01
C GLY A 103 -32.70 -7.60 -1.17
N ILE A 104 -31.90 -6.58 -0.85
CA ILE A 104 -32.30 -5.15 -0.90
C ILE A 104 -32.27 -4.67 -2.34
N PHE A 105 -31.22 -4.99 -3.07
CA PHE A 105 -31.07 -4.66 -4.49
C PHE A 105 -30.59 -5.87 -5.29
N LEU A 106 -31.09 -6.02 -6.51
CA LEU A 106 -30.72 -7.11 -7.41
C LEU A 106 -29.36 -6.86 -8.11
N ARG A 107 -29.11 -5.63 -8.55
CA ARG A 107 -27.91 -5.24 -9.32
C ARG A 107 -27.45 -3.83 -8.94
N PRO A 108 -27.10 -3.56 -7.69
CA PRO A 108 -26.65 -2.22 -7.30
C PRO A 108 -25.32 -1.86 -7.96
N VAL A 109 -25.17 -0.59 -8.34
CA VAL A 109 -23.90 0.01 -8.71
C VAL A 109 -23.49 0.92 -7.56
N VAL A 110 -22.42 0.52 -6.87
CA VAL A 110 -21.90 1.23 -5.69
C VAL A 110 -20.61 1.92 -6.07
N ASN A 111 -20.50 3.21 -5.77
CA ASN A 111 -19.27 4.00 -5.92
C ASN A 111 -18.81 4.49 -4.55
N VAL A 112 -17.55 4.30 -4.24
CA VAL A 112 -16.91 4.79 -3.01
C VAL A 112 -15.78 5.75 -3.38
N SER A 113 -15.83 6.96 -2.86
CA SER A 113 -14.77 7.96 -3.06
C SER A 113 -14.30 8.53 -1.72
N ILE A 114 -13.02 8.86 -1.64
CA ILE A 114 -12.45 9.58 -0.50
C ILE A 114 -12.67 11.07 -0.78
N THR A 115 -13.36 11.76 0.11
CA THR A 115 -13.61 13.20 0.00
C THR A 115 -12.59 14.02 0.78
N GLU A 116 -12.01 13.43 1.83
CA GLU A 116 -10.95 14.05 2.65
C GLU A 116 -10.12 12.95 3.29
N TYR A 117 -8.80 13.05 3.17
CA TYR A 117 -7.89 12.10 3.84
C TYR A 117 -7.63 12.54 5.29
N SER A 118 -7.46 11.59 6.17
CA SER A 118 -7.02 11.85 7.54
C SER A 118 -5.63 12.50 7.52
N LYS A 119 -5.45 13.58 8.32
CA LYS A 119 -4.15 14.23 8.44
C LYS A 119 -3.20 13.34 9.23
N ARG A 120 -2.03 13.09 8.67
CA ARG A 120 -0.99 12.26 9.25
C ARG A 120 0.28 13.06 9.38
N PHE A 121 0.87 13.03 10.55
CA PHE A 121 2.07 13.81 10.84
C PHE A 121 3.20 12.90 11.30
N VAL A 122 4.41 13.34 11.02
CA VAL A 122 5.65 12.92 11.68
C VAL A 122 6.24 14.12 12.38
N TYR A 123 7.06 13.91 13.40
CA TYR A 123 7.59 15.00 14.21
C TYR A 123 9.10 15.09 14.04
N LEU A 124 9.58 16.22 13.52
CA LEU A 124 10.98 16.50 13.33
C LEU A 124 11.52 17.40 14.42
N SER A 125 12.66 17.04 14.98
CA SER A 125 13.34 17.78 16.04
C SER A 125 14.86 17.79 15.82
N GLY A 126 15.56 18.66 16.56
CA GLY A 126 17.01 18.78 16.50
C GLY A 126 17.50 19.60 15.28
N SER A 127 18.58 19.18 14.65
CA SER A 127 19.32 19.96 13.66
C SER A 127 18.77 19.80 12.24
N VAL A 128 17.49 20.11 12.04
CA VAL A 128 16.82 20.24 10.74
C VAL A 128 16.31 21.66 10.55
N ASN A 129 16.19 22.12 9.31
CA ASN A 129 15.78 23.50 9.02
C ASN A 129 14.31 23.77 9.39
N LYS A 130 13.40 22.82 9.17
CA LYS A 130 12.02 22.94 9.60
C LYS A 130 11.73 21.88 10.68
N ARG A 131 11.58 22.34 11.92
CA ARG A 131 11.23 21.51 13.08
C ARG A 131 9.72 21.50 13.29
N GLY A 132 9.21 20.48 13.98
CA GLY A 132 7.81 20.36 14.36
C GLY A 132 7.06 19.30 13.56
N PRO A 133 5.72 19.35 13.55
CA PRO A 133 4.93 18.41 12.80
C PRO A 133 5.08 18.63 11.29
N PHE A 134 5.39 17.56 10.57
CA PHE A 134 5.44 17.52 9.12
C PHE A 134 4.31 16.63 8.62
N ALA A 135 3.39 17.21 7.83
CA ALA A 135 2.28 16.46 7.26
C ALA A 135 2.79 15.54 6.14
N LEU A 136 2.54 14.26 6.28
CA LEU A 136 2.77 13.31 5.19
C LEU A 136 1.75 13.54 4.07
N PRO A 137 2.13 13.34 2.79
CA PRO A 137 1.17 13.35 1.69
C PRO A 137 0.03 12.36 1.97
N PRO A 138 -1.22 12.74 1.73
CA PRO A 138 -2.38 11.97 2.16
C PRO A 138 -2.44 10.56 1.56
N GLU A 139 -1.93 10.38 0.35
CA GLU A 139 -1.99 9.11 -0.39
C GLU A 139 -0.84 8.16 -0.06
N VAL A 140 0.17 8.62 0.70
CA VAL A 140 1.40 7.86 0.97
C VAL A 140 1.29 7.15 2.31
N GLU A 141 1.52 5.86 2.35
CA GLU A 141 1.52 5.09 3.62
C GLU A 141 2.76 5.34 4.46
N ALA A 142 3.90 5.46 3.80
CA ALA A 142 5.19 5.73 4.43
C ALA A 142 6.07 6.54 3.47
N MET A 143 6.97 7.35 4.00
CA MET A 143 7.89 8.18 3.24
C MET A 143 9.33 7.78 3.54
N ASN A 144 10.21 7.86 2.55
CA ASN A 144 11.63 7.65 2.78
C ASN A 144 12.20 8.78 3.65
N ILE A 145 13.03 8.44 4.65
CA ILE A 145 13.64 9.45 5.56
C ILE A 145 14.46 10.51 4.81
N VAL A 146 15.16 10.14 3.74
CA VAL A 146 15.94 11.09 2.93
C VAL A 146 15.03 12.10 2.24
N GLU A 147 13.90 11.64 1.70
CA GLU A 147 12.88 12.47 1.08
C GLU A 147 12.24 13.41 2.11
N LEU A 148 11.84 12.87 3.27
CA LEU A 148 11.26 13.65 4.37
C LEU A 148 12.19 14.79 4.81
N ILE A 149 13.47 14.49 5.06
CA ILE A 149 14.46 15.49 5.46
C ILE A 149 14.63 16.55 4.36
N SER A 150 14.68 16.14 3.09
CA SER A 150 14.79 17.07 1.96
C SER A 150 13.58 18.01 1.87
N MET A 151 12.37 17.48 2.03
CA MET A 151 11.13 18.27 2.02
C MET A 151 11.01 19.20 3.25
N SER A 152 11.64 18.86 4.37
CA SER A 152 11.74 19.72 5.56
C SER A 152 12.80 20.83 5.43
N GLY A 153 13.41 20.98 4.25
CA GLY A 153 14.45 21.99 3.98
C GLY A 153 15.86 21.52 4.29
N GLY A 154 16.05 20.22 4.55
CA GLY A 154 17.36 19.61 4.79
C GLY A 154 17.87 19.75 6.22
N PHE A 155 19.10 19.29 6.39
CA PHE A 155 19.84 19.40 7.64
C PHE A 155 20.45 20.80 7.82
N THR A 156 20.62 21.21 9.08
CA THR A 156 21.47 22.37 9.39
C THR A 156 22.96 22.01 9.23
N ASP A 157 23.84 23.03 9.22
CA ASP A 157 25.27 22.84 9.04
C ASP A 157 25.92 22.05 10.20
N ILE A 158 25.34 22.11 11.39
CA ILE A 158 25.82 21.44 12.60
C ILE A 158 25.20 20.04 12.78
N ALA A 159 24.37 19.58 11.85
CA ALA A 159 23.67 18.31 11.97
C ALA A 159 24.60 17.09 11.90
N ARG A 160 24.37 16.11 12.75
CA ARG A 160 25.00 14.79 12.70
C ARG A 160 24.21 13.86 11.80
N LYS A 161 24.45 13.93 10.48
CA LYS A 161 23.66 13.26 9.43
C LYS A 161 23.77 11.74 9.43
N ASN A 162 24.89 11.20 9.95
CA ASN A 162 25.15 9.76 10.04
C ASN A 162 24.57 9.10 11.29
N LYS A 163 23.85 9.87 12.13
CA LYS A 163 23.30 9.35 13.38
C LYS A 163 21.97 10.06 13.72
N VAL A 164 20.93 9.71 12.98
CA VAL A 164 19.57 10.21 13.17
C VAL A 164 18.77 9.20 13.97
N TYR A 165 18.03 9.64 14.97
CA TYR A 165 17.20 8.77 15.78
C TYR A 165 15.75 8.84 15.32
N VAL A 166 15.15 7.68 15.08
CA VAL A 166 13.73 7.54 14.77
C VAL A 166 13.06 6.71 15.86
N THR A 167 12.17 7.33 16.63
CA THR A 167 11.39 6.67 17.67
C THR A 167 10.00 6.38 17.15
N ARG A 168 9.61 5.10 17.18
CA ARG A 168 8.31 4.59 16.73
C ARG A 168 7.59 3.90 17.86
N THR A 169 6.29 4.18 17.99
CA THR A 169 5.42 3.51 18.93
C THR A 169 4.72 2.33 18.24
N PHE A 170 4.84 1.15 18.81
CA PHE A 170 4.14 -0.05 18.40
C PHE A 170 3.00 -0.32 19.37
N TYR A 171 1.83 -0.68 18.83
CA TYR A 171 0.65 -1.02 19.62
C TYR A 171 0.46 -2.53 19.56
N GLU A 172 0.55 -3.18 20.71
CA GLU A 172 0.25 -4.61 20.82
C GLU A 172 -1.27 -4.86 20.86
N PRO A 173 -1.73 -6.06 20.47
CA PRO A 173 -3.16 -6.40 20.49
C PRO A 173 -3.82 -6.28 21.90
N ASN A 174 -3.02 -6.36 22.97
CA ASN A 174 -3.46 -6.20 24.36
C ASN A 174 -3.58 -4.72 24.80
N GLY A 175 -3.35 -3.77 23.88
CA GLY A 175 -3.37 -2.33 24.14
C GLY A 175 -2.07 -1.77 24.75
N LYS A 176 -1.05 -2.61 25.00
CA LYS A 176 0.24 -2.13 25.48
C LYS A 176 0.99 -1.41 24.36
N GLN A 177 1.63 -0.32 24.73
CA GLN A 177 2.48 0.48 23.83
C GLN A 177 3.95 0.15 24.09
N GLU A 178 4.70 -0.11 23.05
CA GLU A 178 6.15 -0.29 23.09
C GLU A 178 6.80 0.76 22.18
N GLN A 179 7.78 1.49 22.69
CA GLN A 179 8.56 2.43 21.89
C GLN A 179 9.91 1.80 21.52
N LYS A 180 10.26 1.90 20.25
CA LYS A 180 11.57 1.49 19.73
C LYS A 180 12.25 2.66 19.03
N THR A 181 13.52 2.87 19.38
CA THR A 181 14.35 3.89 18.74
C THR A 181 15.35 3.23 17.80
N PHE A 182 15.34 3.66 16.56
CA PHE A 182 16.26 3.23 15.51
C PHE A 182 17.31 4.30 15.31
N GLU A 183 18.58 3.91 15.20
CA GLU A 183 19.65 4.78 14.77
C GLU A 183 19.85 4.61 13.25
N VAL A 184 19.75 5.69 12.49
CA VAL A 184 19.73 5.68 11.02
C VAL A 184 20.84 6.58 10.49
N ASP A 185 21.70 6.03 9.63
CA ASP A 185 22.69 6.80 8.88
C ASP A 185 22.08 7.36 7.59
N VAL A 186 21.47 8.53 7.70
CA VAL A 186 20.79 9.21 6.59
C VAL A 186 21.78 9.69 5.53
N GLU A 187 23.02 9.98 5.94
CA GLU A 187 24.08 10.41 5.00
C GLU A 187 24.47 9.28 4.04
N SER A 188 24.64 8.07 4.55
CA SER A 188 24.90 6.88 3.72
C SER A 188 23.73 6.54 2.84
N LEU A 189 22.49 6.61 3.36
CA LEU A 189 21.27 6.39 2.57
C LEU A 189 21.13 7.41 1.42
N ALA A 190 21.47 8.68 1.65
CA ALA A 190 21.38 9.74 0.64
C ALA A 190 22.43 9.60 -0.46
N ARG A 191 23.64 9.09 -0.12
CA ARG A 191 24.71 8.86 -1.11
C ARG A 191 24.40 7.69 -2.04
N GLY A 192 23.45 6.83 -1.69
CA GLY A 192 23.12 5.62 -2.44
C GLY A 192 24.29 4.66 -2.47
N SER A 193 24.34 3.69 -1.57
CA SER A 193 25.34 2.61 -1.70
C SER A 193 25.09 1.87 -3.01
N ILE A 194 26.11 1.85 -3.89
CA ILE A 194 26.06 1.20 -5.21
C ILE A 194 25.71 -0.30 -5.10
N ASN A 195 25.92 -0.88 -3.93
CA ASN A 195 25.75 -2.32 -3.69
C ASN A 195 24.37 -2.74 -3.15
N ASN A 196 23.50 -1.81 -2.73
CA ASN A 196 22.23 -2.20 -2.13
C ASN A 196 21.10 -1.21 -2.50
N ARG A 197 20.42 -1.45 -3.63
CA ARG A 197 19.26 -0.66 -4.08
C ARG A 197 18.05 -0.72 -3.12
N ASN A 198 18.14 -1.49 -2.03
CA ASN A 198 17.09 -1.69 -1.05
C ASN A 198 17.29 -0.96 0.28
N ASP A 199 18.39 -0.21 0.46
CA ASP A 199 18.64 0.52 1.70
C ASP A 199 17.79 1.79 1.75
N LYS A 200 16.50 1.61 2.07
CA LYS A 200 15.56 2.70 2.36
C LYS A 200 15.09 2.54 3.79
N PHE A 201 15.08 3.64 4.53
CA PHE A 201 14.43 3.66 5.83
C PHE A 201 13.08 4.38 5.70
N TRP A 202 12.01 3.67 6.01
CA TRP A 202 10.64 4.17 5.86
C TRP A 202 10.14 4.78 7.17
N ILE A 203 9.67 6.01 7.06
CA ILE A 203 9.03 6.77 8.13
C ILE A 203 7.52 6.61 7.99
N TYR A 204 6.89 6.29 9.11
CA TYR A 204 5.44 6.11 9.21
C TYR A 204 4.80 7.25 9.99
N PRO A 205 3.49 7.46 9.87
CA PRO A 205 2.77 8.41 10.73
C PRO A 205 3.06 8.18 12.22
N GLU A 206 3.16 9.29 12.97
CA GLU A 206 3.48 9.33 14.41
C GLU A 206 4.95 9.06 14.76
N ASP A 207 5.81 8.72 13.81
CA ASP A 207 7.24 8.62 14.05
C ASP A 207 7.82 9.97 14.52
N GLN A 208 8.71 9.91 15.52
CA GLN A 208 9.45 11.04 16.03
C GLN A 208 10.90 10.94 15.54
N ILE A 209 11.34 11.93 14.78
CA ILE A 209 12.68 12.00 14.21
C ILE A 209 13.47 13.05 14.95
N ASN A 210 14.60 12.65 15.51
CA ASN A 210 15.54 13.55 16.17
C ASN A 210 16.90 13.54 15.46
N VAL A 211 17.35 14.70 15.05
CA VAL A 211 18.65 14.90 14.41
C VAL A 211 19.58 15.59 15.40
N PRO A 212 20.55 14.88 16.00
CA PRO A 212 21.47 15.48 16.96
C PRO A 212 22.48 16.41 16.26
N GLU A 213 23.11 17.26 17.07
CA GLU A 213 24.24 18.08 16.64
C GLU A 213 25.53 17.26 16.61
N ARG A 214 26.46 17.65 15.75
CA ARG A 214 27.84 17.15 15.82
C ARG A 214 28.49 17.72 17.10
N LEU A 215 28.99 16.84 17.93
CA LEU A 215 29.93 17.23 18.98
C LEU A 215 31.28 17.44 18.30
N PHE A 216 31.90 18.56 18.55
CA PHE A 216 33.24 18.91 18.04
C PHE A 216 34.31 17.96 18.58
#